data_75157893f0db4bb899e1ddccd1c9856e
#
_entry.id   75157893f0db4bb899e1ddccd1c9856e
#
_cell.length_a   1.000
_cell.length_b   1.000
_cell.length_c   1.000
_cell.angle_alpha   90.00
_cell.angle_beta   90.00
_cell.angle_gamma   90.00
#
_symmetry.space_group_name_H-M   'P 1'
#
loop_
_entity.id
_entity.type
_entity.pdbx_description
1 polymer ?
#
loop_
_entity_poly.entity_id
_entity_poly.type
_entity_poly.pdbx_seq_one_letter_code
_entity_poly.pdbx_strand_id
1 'polypeptide(L)'
;EEQSIPQFQKNLQEIRYRNGKIVDYTSRLHYSSDWLYEMTCLNLLEDITKEKGGIPFPNKVSFISQNWKKYPALIQDSTLVTKIIDIEKTINGRTYYYIPKEKVLPFAGQIKTGDIILITTKKKGLDTAHVGIAIENEGQIYLLHASISDKKVSVTTETLPDYLQRITSHSGIMIGRLINFKSN
;
A
#
# COMPACT_ATOMS: atom_id res chain seq x y z
N GLU A 1 -3.23 18.55 18.84
CA GLU A 1 -4.38 19.39 18.46
C GLU A 1 -5.43 18.51 17.81
N GLU A 2 -6.69 18.62 18.28
CA GLU A 2 -7.82 17.94 17.69
C GLU A 2 -8.06 18.49 16.29
N GLN A 3 -7.87 17.68 15.26
CA GLN A 3 -8.19 18.10 13.89
C GLN A 3 -9.71 18.18 13.72
N SER A 4 -10.20 19.27 13.15
CA SER A 4 -11.62 19.36 12.80
C SER A 4 -12.00 18.33 11.75
N ILE A 5 -13.25 17.85 11.76
CA ILE A 5 -13.74 16.88 10.75
C ILE A 5 -13.48 17.35 9.30
N PRO A 6 -13.71 18.64 8.94
CA PRO A 6 -13.35 19.13 7.60
C PRO A 6 -11.86 19.02 7.27
N GLN A 7 -10.97 19.28 8.24
CA GLN A 7 -9.53 19.14 8.02
C GLN A 7 -9.14 17.68 7.82
N PHE A 8 -9.70 16.76 8.61
CA PHE A 8 -9.51 15.32 8.42
C PHE A 8 -9.97 14.86 7.03
N GLN A 9 -11.14 15.29 6.58
CA GLN A 9 -11.67 14.96 5.26
C GLN A 9 -10.76 15.48 4.14
N LYS A 10 -10.24 16.70 4.27
CA LYS A 10 -9.29 17.30 3.32
C LYS A 10 -8.00 16.48 3.27
N ASN A 11 -7.39 16.18 4.42
CA ASN A 11 -6.16 15.40 4.50
C ASN A 11 -6.38 13.99 3.91
N LEU A 12 -7.51 13.36 4.20
CA LEU A 12 -7.87 12.06 3.65
C LEU A 12 -8.01 12.10 2.12
N GLN A 13 -8.57 13.17 1.57
CA GLN A 13 -8.63 13.36 0.12
C GLN A 13 -7.23 13.50 -0.48
N GLU A 14 -6.36 14.32 0.13
CA GLU A 14 -4.99 14.55 -0.34
C GLU A 14 -4.17 13.26 -0.45
N ILE A 15 -4.30 12.36 0.51
CA ILE A 15 -3.55 11.08 0.49
C ILE A 15 -4.22 9.97 -0.34
N ARG A 16 -5.45 10.13 -0.78
CA ARG A 16 -6.19 9.09 -1.51
C ARG A 16 -6.27 9.32 -3.01
N TYR A 17 -6.11 10.57 -3.43
CA TYR A 17 -6.30 10.96 -4.82
C TYR A 17 -5.05 11.63 -5.38
N ARG A 18 -4.76 11.36 -6.63
CA ARG A 18 -3.62 11.96 -7.34
C ARG A 18 -3.72 13.47 -7.31
N ASN A 19 -2.65 14.13 -6.87
CA ASN A 19 -2.60 15.59 -6.64
C ASN A 19 -3.72 16.11 -5.69
N GLY A 20 -4.27 15.27 -4.82
CA GLY A 20 -5.33 15.64 -3.88
C GLY A 20 -6.67 16.00 -4.53
N LYS A 21 -6.89 15.70 -5.82
CA LYS A 21 -8.07 16.14 -6.56
C LYS A 21 -8.96 14.97 -6.98
N ILE A 22 -10.26 15.11 -6.73
CA ILE A 22 -11.28 14.19 -7.22
C ILE A 22 -11.80 14.75 -8.54
N VAL A 23 -11.42 14.13 -9.66
CA VAL A 23 -11.87 14.49 -11.02
C VAL A 23 -12.83 13.42 -11.53
N ASP A 24 -12.39 12.18 -11.56
CA ASP A 24 -13.15 11.00 -11.95
C ASP A 24 -12.62 9.76 -11.21
N TYR A 25 -13.12 8.59 -11.55
CA TYR A 25 -12.71 7.33 -10.92
C TYR A 25 -11.20 7.08 -11.00
N THR A 26 -10.54 7.54 -12.07
CA THR A 26 -9.12 7.28 -12.32
C THR A 26 -8.17 8.15 -11.50
N SER A 27 -8.68 9.23 -10.88
CA SER A 27 -7.89 10.09 -10.00
C SER A 27 -7.53 9.43 -8.66
N ARG A 28 -8.28 8.39 -8.24
CA ARG A 28 -7.96 7.63 -7.03
C ARG A 28 -6.68 6.81 -7.22
N LEU A 29 -5.83 6.78 -6.20
CA LEU A 29 -4.65 5.91 -6.14
C LEU A 29 -5.10 4.47 -5.83
N HIS A 30 -5.31 3.67 -6.86
CA HIS A 30 -5.90 2.33 -6.74
C HIS A 30 -4.87 1.24 -6.40
N TYR A 31 -3.62 1.41 -6.82
CA TYR A 31 -2.52 0.48 -6.57
C TYR A 31 -1.67 0.99 -5.41
N SER A 32 -1.36 0.12 -4.46
CA SER A 32 -0.64 0.54 -3.25
C SER A 32 0.81 0.93 -3.53
N SER A 33 1.46 0.31 -4.51
CA SER A 33 2.79 0.71 -4.95
C SER A 33 2.81 2.11 -5.56
N ASP A 34 1.76 2.46 -6.32
CA ASP A 34 1.57 3.80 -6.86
C ASP A 34 1.29 4.82 -5.74
N TRP A 35 0.48 4.41 -4.75
CA TRP A 35 0.23 5.22 -3.57
C TRP A 35 1.52 5.50 -2.78
N LEU A 36 2.35 4.49 -2.53
CA LEU A 36 3.62 4.65 -1.84
C LEU A 36 4.55 5.62 -2.60
N TYR A 37 4.62 5.48 -3.93
CA TYR A 37 5.39 6.38 -4.78
C TYR A 37 4.89 7.83 -4.68
N GLU A 38 3.58 8.07 -4.80
CA GLU A 38 3.00 9.41 -4.72
C GLU A 38 3.23 10.04 -3.33
N MET A 39 3.05 9.27 -2.24
CA MET A 39 3.31 9.76 -0.89
C MET A 39 4.80 10.10 -0.67
N THR A 40 5.70 9.34 -1.30
CA THR A 40 7.14 9.63 -1.30
C THR A 40 7.45 10.93 -2.07
N CYS A 41 6.83 11.12 -3.24
CA CYS A 41 6.98 12.36 -4.02
C CYS A 41 6.45 13.59 -3.27
N LEU A 42 5.41 13.43 -2.45
CA LEU A 42 4.84 14.47 -1.59
C LEU A 42 5.65 14.68 -0.29
N ASN A 43 6.74 13.93 -0.10
CA ASN A 43 7.58 13.99 1.11
C ASN A 43 6.80 13.69 2.41
N LEU A 44 5.75 12.88 2.32
CA LEU A 44 4.96 12.41 3.47
C LEU A 44 5.50 11.08 4.02
N LEU A 45 6.02 10.23 3.13
CA LEU A 45 6.62 8.95 3.45
C LEU A 45 8.01 8.83 2.81
N GLU A 46 8.84 7.98 3.39
CA GLU A 46 10.05 7.44 2.79
C GLU A 46 9.81 5.96 2.46
N ASP A 47 10.04 5.55 1.20
CA ASP A 47 10.09 4.12 0.85
C ASP A 47 11.45 3.55 1.28
N ILE A 48 11.47 2.94 2.44
CA ILE A 48 12.68 2.34 3.02
C ILE A 48 12.94 0.91 2.53
N THR A 49 12.10 0.36 1.67
CA THR A 49 12.13 -1.05 1.26
C THR A 49 13.47 -1.44 0.63
N LYS A 50 13.97 -0.62 -0.32
CA LYS A 50 15.24 -0.88 -1.01
C LYS A 50 16.42 -0.83 -0.05
N GLU A 51 16.49 0.21 0.79
CA GLU A 51 17.55 0.41 1.78
C GLU A 51 17.63 -0.77 2.75
N LYS A 52 16.51 -1.35 3.08
CA LYS A 52 16.39 -2.50 3.98
C LYS A 52 16.58 -3.86 3.30
N GLY A 53 17.24 -3.89 2.15
CA GLY A 53 17.60 -5.13 1.45
C GLY A 53 16.51 -5.68 0.54
N GLY A 54 15.54 -4.85 0.19
CA GLY A 54 14.52 -5.20 -0.81
C GLY A 54 15.14 -5.47 -2.18
N ILE A 55 14.55 -6.42 -2.90
CA ILE A 55 14.90 -6.78 -4.27
C ILE A 55 13.84 -6.22 -5.24
N PRO A 56 14.15 -6.07 -6.54
CA PRO A 56 13.17 -5.59 -7.50
C PRO A 56 11.89 -6.42 -7.49
N PHE A 57 10.74 -5.74 -7.44
CA PHE A 57 9.42 -6.37 -7.42
C PHE A 57 9.04 -6.81 -8.83
N PRO A 58 8.76 -8.11 -9.06
CA PRO A 58 8.61 -8.66 -10.40
C PRO A 58 7.24 -8.42 -11.03
N ASN A 59 6.19 -8.17 -10.23
CA ASN A 59 4.82 -8.07 -10.74
C ASN A 59 4.60 -6.75 -11.49
N LYS A 60 3.83 -6.85 -12.55
CA LYS A 60 3.28 -5.71 -13.27
C LYS A 60 1.78 -5.60 -12.98
N VAL A 61 1.30 -4.35 -12.84
CA VAL A 61 -0.12 -4.10 -12.57
C VAL A 61 -0.92 -4.05 -13.87
N SER A 62 -2.08 -4.69 -13.86
CA SER A 62 -3.05 -4.72 -14.97
C SER A 62 -4.43 -5.21 -14.52
N PHE A 63 -4.63 -5.36 -13.21
CA PHE A 63 -5.82 -6.03 -12.69
C PHE A 63 -7.10 -5.24 -12.97
N ILE A 64 -7.08 -3.92 -12.83
CA ILE A 64 -8.27 -3.10 -12.98
C ILE A 64 -8.68 -3.05 -14.45
N SER A 65 -7.74 -2.76 -15.36
CA SER A 65 -8.04 -2.71 -16.81
C SER A 65 -8.52 -4.06 -17.34
N GLN A 66 -7.90 -5.18 -16.93
CA GLN A 66 -8.32 -6.51 -17.36
C GLN A 66 -9.65 -6.97 -16.75
N ASN A 67 -10.05 -6.38 -15.62
CA ASN A 67 -11.28 -6.72 -14.91
C ASN A 67 -12.28 -5.56 -14.86
N TRP A 68 -12.20 -4.59 -15.79
CA TRP A 68 -12.96 -3.35 -15.75
C TRP A 68 -14.47 -3.55 -15.56
N LYS A 69 -15.02 -4.64 -16.11
CA LYS A 69 -16.43 -5.02 -15.95
C LYS A 69 -16.87 -5.34 -14.52
N LYS A 70 -15.92 -5.45 -13.57
CA LYS A 70 -16.21 -5.62 -12.14
C LYS A 70 -16.32 -4.29 -11.39
N TYR A 71 -16.04 -3.18 -12.06
CA TYR A 71 -16.00 -1.84 -11.47
C TYR A 71 -17.16 -0.99 -12.00
N PRO A 72 -18.19 -0.69 -11.17
CA PRO A 72 -19.37 0.05 -11.62
C PRO A 72 -19.06 1.37 -12.33
N ALA A 73 -18.08 2.13 -11.81
CA ALA A 73 -17.68 3.39 -12.43
C ALA A 73 -17.11 3.22 -13.85
N LEU A 74 -16.38 2.12 -14.11
CA LEU A 74 -15.83 1.83 -15.46
C LEU A 74 -16.88 1.22 -16.39
N ILE A 75 -17.92 0.60 -15.84
CA ILE A 75 -19.08 0.16 -16.62
C ILE A 75 -19.90 1.38 -17.08
N GLN A 76 -20.10 2.35 -16.16
CA GLN A 76 -20.83 3.58 -16.44
C GLN A 76 -20.13 4.45 -17.50
N ASP A 77 -18.80 4.53 -17.43
CA ASP A 77 -17.99 5.28 -18.40
C ASP A 77 -16.77 4.44 -18.82
N SER A 78 -16.94 3.69 -19.91
CA SER A 78 -15.89 2.83 -20.46
C SER A 78 -14.70 3.60 -21.04
N THR A 79 -14.82 4.91 -21.28
CA THR A 79 -13.70 5.74 -21.75
C THR A 79 -12.61 5.84 -20.70
N LEU A 80 -12.97 5.72 -19.41
CA LEU A 80 -12.03 5.71 -18.28
C LEU A 80 -11.11 4.48 -18.28
N VAL A 81 -11.49 3.40 -18.96
CA VAL A 81 -10.64 2.18 -19.05
C VAL A 81 -9.31 2.50 -19.74
N THR A 82 -9.32 3.32 -20.78
CA THR A 82 -8.10 3.76 -21.46
C THR A 82 -7.20 4.55 -20.52
N LYS A 83 -7.77 5.44 -19.70
CA LYS A 83 -7.01 6.17 -18.68
C LYS A 83 -6.40 5.23 -17.64
N ILE A 84 -7.14 4.20 -17.19
CA ILE A 84 -6.59 3.18 -16.28
C ILE A 84 -5.42 2.44 -16.92
N ILE A 85 -5.53 2.05 -18.20
CA ILE A 85 -4.43 1.39 -18.94
C ILE A 85 -3.18 2.29 -18.95
N ASP A 86 -3.33 3.58 -19.19
CA ASP A 86 -2.19 4.51 -19.24
C ASP A 86 -1.57 4.74 -17.84
N ILE A 87 -2.39 4.76 -16.79
CA ILE A 87 -1.92 4.77 -15.40
C ILE A 87 -1.13 3.48 -15.10
N GLU A 88 -1.67 2.31 -15.45
CA GLU A 88 -1.00 1.02 -15.27
C GLU A 88 0.33 0.96 -16.04
N LYS A 89 0.40 1.49 -17.25
CA LYS A 89 1.67 1.63 -18.00
C LYS A 89 2.68 2.52 -17.26
N THR A 90 2.22 3.65 -16.73
CA THR A 90 3.06 4.58 -15.96
C THR A 90 3.62 3.89 -14.71
N ILE A 91 2.78 3.19 -13.95
CA ILE A 91 3.19 2.41 -12.77
C ILE A 91 4.22 1.36 -13.19
N ASN A 92 3.94 0.62 -14.26
CA ASN A 92 4.80 -0.45 -14.77
C ASN A 92 6.14 0.03 -15.34
N GLY A 93 6.27 1.32 -15.67
CA GLY A 93 7.51 1.96 -16.08
C GLY A 93 8.47 2.25 -14.92
N ARG A 94 7.97 2.18 -13.67
CA ARG A 94 8.79 2.42 -12.47
C ARG A 94 9.39 1.11 -11.96
N THR A 95 10.47 1.22 -11.16
CA THR A 95 11.05 0.09 -10.44
C THR A 95 10.63 0.18 -8.97
N TYR A 96 9.92 -0.82 -8.51
CA TYR A 96 9.57 -0.99 -7.11
C TYR A 96 10.43 -2.08 -6.48
N TYR A 97 10.57 -2.04 -5.17
CA TYR A 97 11.30 -3.04 -4.39
C TYR A 97 10.37 -3.70 -3.40
N TYR A 98 10.65 -4.93 -3.02
CA TYR A 98 9.94 -5.63 -1.95
C TYR A 98 10.91 -6.53 -1.17
N ILE A 99 10.60 -6.80 0.07
CA ILE A 99 11.30 -7.79 0.89
C ILE A 99 10.52 -9.09 0.79
N PRO A 100 11.07 -10.16 0.18
CA PRO A 100 10.42 -11.46 0.11
C PRO A 100 10.02 -11.96 1.50
N LYS A 101 8.88 -12.63 1.63
CA LYS A 101 8.34 -13.03 2.94
C LYS A 101 9.29 -13.93 3.73
N GLU A 102 10.12 -14.71 3.05
CA GLU A 102 11.13 -15.58 3.66
C GLU A 102 12.27 -14.78 4.32
N LYS A 103 12.44 -13.52 3.91
CA LYS A 103 13.45 -12.61 4.44
C LYS A 103 12.91 -11.61 5.46
N VAL A 104 11.60 -11.61 5.74
CA VAL A 104 11.02 -10.63 6.66
C VAL A 104 11.38 -10.92 8.11
N LEU A 105 11.45 -12.18 8.54
CA LEU A 105 11.76 -12.53 9.93
C LEU A 105 13.12 -12.00 10.40
N PRO A 106 14.26 -12.20 9.69
CA PRO A 106 15.55 -11.65 10.11
C PRO A 106 15.59 -10.12 10.10
N PHE A 107 14.71 -9.50 9.35
CA PHE A 107 14.62 -8.06 9.19
C PHE A 107 13.62 -7.40 10.16
N ALA A 108 12.72 -8.16 10.78
CA ALA A 108 11.59 -7.65 11.57
C ALA A 108 12.01 -6.61 12.63
N GLY A 109 13.15 -6.79 13.31
CA GLY A 109 13.68 -5.85 14.30
C GLY A 109 14.04 -4.43 13.76
N GLN A 110 13.99 -4.22 12.45
CA GLN A 110 14.22 -2.90 11.83
C GLN A 110 12.90 -2.18 11.46
N ILE A 111 11.78 -2.89 11.52
CA ILE A 111 10.44 -2.34 11.35
C ILE A 111 10.06 -1.64 12.66
N LYS A 112 9.44 -0.47 12.57
CA LYS A 112 9.03 0.34 13.72
C LYS A 112 7.51 0.48 13.77
N THR A 113 6.98 0.68 14.98
CA THR A 113 5.56 1.09 15.11
C THR A 113 5.29 2.34 14.28
N GLY A 114 4.21 2.28 13.48
CA GLY A 114 3.82 3.35 12.57
C GLY A 114 4.31 3.17 11.12
N ASP A 115 5.22 2.23 10.85
CA ASP A 115 5.56 1.90 9.45
C ASP A 115 4.33 1.36 8.72
N ILE A 116 4.10 1.85 7.52
CA ILE A 116 3.03 1.37 6.64
C ILE A 116 3.52 0.13 5.91
N ILE A 117 2.86 -0.98 6.13
CA ILE A 117 3.21 -2.28 5.54
C ILE A 117 2.27 -2.57 4.38
N LEU A 118 2.82 -2.60 3.17
CA LEU A 118 2.12 -2.99 1.95
C LEU A 118 2.44 -4.46 1.67
N ILE A 119 1.50 -5.36 1.88
CA ILE A 119 1.71 -6.81 1.68
C ILE A 119 1.58 -7.14 0.21
N THR A 120 2.70 -7.49 -0.41
CA THR A 120 2.76 -7.83 -1.84
C THR A 120 2.17 -9.21 -2.12
N THR A 121 1.74 -9.43 -3.37
CA THR A 121 1.04 -10.67 -3.76
C THR A 121 1.64 -11.33 -4.99
N LYS A 122 1.50 -12.66 -5.06
CA LYS A 122 1.80 -13.47 -6.26
C LYS A 122 0.69 -13.39 -7.31
N LYS A 123 -0.45 -12.77 -6.99
CA LYS A 123 -1.60 -12.68 -7.90
C LYS A 123 -1.24 -11.79 -9.09
N LYS A 124 -1.33 -12.35 -10.29
CA LYS A 124 -0.99 -11.66 -11.53
C LYS A 124 -1.85 -10.39 -11.70
N GLY A 125 -1.19 -9.31 -12.09
CA GLY A 125 -1.84 -8.02 -12.33
C GLY A 125 -2.08 -7.17 -11.08
N LEU A 126 -1.76 -7.68 -9.87
CA LEU A 126 -1.80 -6.93 -8.62
C LEU A 126 -0.39 -6.72 -8.05
N ASP A 127 -0.21 -5.60 -7.38
CA ASP A 127 0.98 -5.29 -6.58
C ASP A 127 0.83 -5.82 -5.15
N THR A 128 -0.26 -5.48 -4.47
CA THR A 128 -0.50 -5.84 -3.07
C THR A 128 -1.83 -6.55 -2.89
N ALA A 129 -1.92 -7.34 -1.83
CA ALA A 129 -3.15 -7.98 -1.38
C ALA A 129 -3.75 -7.27 -0.17
N HIS A 130 -2.93 -6.59 0.62
CA HIS A 130 -3.37 -5.98 1.88
C HIS A 130 -2.43 -4.85 2.32
N VAL A 131 -2.92 -3.99 3.20
CA VAL A 131 -2.17 -2.89 3.82
C VAL A 131 -2.49 -2.86 5.31
N GLY A 132 -1.48 -2.52 6.11
CA GLY A 132 -1.65 -2.30 7.55
C GLY A 132 -0.55 -1.41 8.10
N ILE A 133 -0.61 -1.17 9.40
CA ILE A 133 0.37 -0.39 10.15
C ILE A 133 1.11 -1.35 11.09
N ALA A 134 2.43 -1.28 11.10
CA ALA A 134 3.25 -2.07 12.00
C ALA A 134 3.05 -1.62 13.45
N ILE A 135 2.93 -2.57 14.35
CA ILE A 135 2.93 -2.39 15.80
C ILE A 135 4.05 -3.27 16.37
N GLU A 136 5.04 -2.64 16.99
CA GLU A 136 6.07 -3.35 17.73
C GLU A 136 5.59 -3.60 19.16
N ASN A 137 5.70 -4.83 19.61
CA ASN A 137 5.42 -5.22 21.00
C ASN A 137 6.40 -6.33 21.43
N GLU A 138 7.14 -6.10 22.51
CA GLU A 138 8.13 -7.02 23.07
C GLU A 138 9.15 -7.56 22.05
N GLY A 139 9.62 -6.66 21.15
CA GLY A 139 10.59 -7.00 20.11
C GLY A 139 10.02 -7.75 18.92
N GLN A 140 8.70 -7.95 18.85
CA GLN A 140 8.00 -8.59 17.77
C GLN A 140 7.11 -7.60 17.01
N ILE A 141 6.90 -7.84 15.73
CA ILE A 141 6.07 -6.97 14.87
C ILE A 141 4.74 -7.63 14.58
N TYR A 142 3.67 -6.90 14.84
CA TYR A 142 2.28 -7.23 14.57
C TYR A 142 1.71 -6.26 13.53
N LEU A 143 0.53 -6.54 13.00
CA LEU A 143 -0.12 -5.70 11.98
C LEU A 143 -1.45 -5.16 12.49
N LEU A 144 -1.58 -3.83 12.62
CA LEU A 144 -2.86 -3.16 12.77
C LEU A 144 -3.50 -3.02 11.38
N HIS A 145 -4.65 -3.64 11.18
CA HIS A 145 -5.29 -3.69 9.86
C HIS A 145 -6.82 -3.77 9.93
N ALA A 146 -7.48 -3.45 8.83
CA ALA A 146 -8.90 -3.74 8.65
C ALA A 146 -9.05 -5.22 8.28
N SER A 147 -9.38 -6.06 9.25
CA SER A 147 -9.55 -7.51 9.08
C SER A 147 -10.90 -7.83 8.46
N ILE A 148 -10.90 -8.53 7.31
CA ILE A 148 -12.12 -8.99 6.66
C ILE A 148 -12.75 -10.14 7.48
N SER A 149 -11.93 -11.03 8.04
CA SER A 149 -12.41 -12.15 8.86
C SER A 149 -13.08 -11.67 10.16
N ASP A 150 -12.46 -10.68 10.81
CA ASP A 150 -12.94 -10.18 12.10
C ASP A 150 -13.98 -9.06 11.96
N LYS A 151 -14.17 -8.55 10.72
CA LYS A 151 -15.06 -7.44 10.37
C LYS A 151 -14.82 -6.17 11.19
N LYS A 152 -13.57 -5.94 11.60
CA LYS A 152 -13.17 -4.77 12.41
C LYS A 152 -11.70 -4.41 12.14
N VAL A 153 -11.30 -3.23 12.61
CA VAL A 153 -9.89 -2.87 12.73
C VAL A 153 -9.34 -3.53 13.99
N SER A 154 -8.28 -4.31 13.84
CA SER A 154 -7.64 -5.04 14.95
C SER A 154 -6.14 -5.19 14.71
N VAL A 155 -5.41 -5.44 15.78
CA VAL A 155 -4.04 -5.93 15.71
C VAL A 155 -4.07 -7.44 15.54
N THR A 156 -3.22 -8.00 14.68
CA THR A 156 -3.10 -9.46 14.50
C THR A 156 -2.67 -10.12 15.80
N THR A 157 -3.13 -11.35 16.04
CA THR A 157 -2.69 -12.17 17.17
C THR A 157 -1.37 -12.89 16.89
N GLU A 158 -1.03 -13.05 15.63
CA GLU A 158 0.23 -13.62 15.13
C GLU A 158 1.19 -12.51 14.70
N THR A 159 2.48 -12.79 14.70
CA THR A 159 3.50 -11.85 14.23
C THR A 159 3.37 -11.58 12.73
N LEU A 160 3.87 -10.43 12.25
CA LEU A 160 3.88 -10.13 10.81
C LEU A 160 4.56 -11.22 9.97
N PRO A 161 5.73 -11.78 10.34
CA PRO A 161 6.31 -12.91 9.60
C PRO A 161 5.38 -14.12 9.52
N ASP A 162 4.74 -14.51 10.61
CA ASP A 162 3.82 -15.66 10.64
C ASP A 162 2.57 -15.38 9.80
N TYR A 163 1.99 -14.19 9.90
CA TYR A 163 0.88 -13.75 9.07
C TYR A 163 1.19 -13.86 7.57
N LEU A 164 2.40 -13.45 7.16
CA LEU A 164 2.84 -13.55 5.78
C LEU A 164 3.01 -15.01 5.33
N GLN A 165 3.56 -15.87 6.20
CA GLN A 165 3.78 -17.28 5.85
C GLN A 165 2.47 -18.06 5.75
N ARG A 166 1.51 -17.81 6.60
CA ARG A 166 0.20 -18.49 6.62
C ARG A 166 -0.56 -18.31 5.30
N ILE A 167 -0.42 -17.16 4.65
CA ILE A 167 -1.16 -16.87 3.42
C ILE A 167 -0.26 -17.11 2.20
N THR A 168 -0.55 -18.17 1.46
CA THR A 168 0.28 -18.65 0.33
C THR A 168 0.42 -17.64 -0.80
N SER A 169 -0.62 -16.81 -1.02
CA SER A 169 -0.60 -15.79 -2.06
C SER A 169 0.25 -14.56 -1.72
N HIS A 170 0.62 -14.36 -0.44
CA HIS A 170 1.54 -13.28 -0.06
C HIS A 170 2.95 -13.58 -0.57
N SER A 171 3.61 -12.56 -1.13
CA SER A 171 4.99 -12.69 -1.66
C SER A 171 6.03 -11.99 -0.78
N GLY A 172 5.64 -10.97 -0.02
CA GLY A 172 6.52 -10.19 0.83
C GLY A 172 5.89 -8.86 1.23
N ILE A 173 6.72 -7.85 1.46
CA ILE A 173 6.26 -6.52 1.89
C ILE A 173 7.02 -5.39 1.19
N MET A 174 6.36 -4.23 1.04
CA MET A 174 6.98 -2.93 0.86
C MET A 174 6.73 -2.11 2.14
N ILE A 175 7.61 -1.15 2.45
CA ILE A 175 7.57 -0.42 3.71
C ILE A 175 7.66 1.08 3.45
N GLY A 176 6.61 1.81 3.81
CA GLY A 176 6.60 3.26 3.88
C GLY A 176 6.77 3.74 5.31
N ARG A 177 7.75 4.58 5.57
CA ARG A 177 7.97 5.20 6.89
C ARG A 177 7.55 6.66 6.87
N LEU A 178 6.76 7.08 7.87
CA LEU A 178 6.38 8.48 8.02
C LEU A 178 7.63 9.34 8.23
N ILE A 179 7.74 10.41 7.46
CA ILE A 179 8.75 11.43 7.68
C ILE A 179 8.31 12.26 8.90
N ASN A 180 9.16 12.32 9.92
CA ASN A 180 8.88 13.14 11.09
C ASN A 180 8.86 14.62 10.68
N PHE A 181 7.69 15.19 10.53
CA PHE A 181 7.56 16.64 10.54
C PHE A 181 7.87 17.10 11.97
N LYS A 182 9.02 17.75 12.16
CA LYS A 182 9.19 18.58 13.34
C LYS A 182 8.10 19.65 13.23
N SER A 183 7.10 19.62 14.12
CA SER A 183 6.20 20.74 14.31
C SER A 183 7.06 21.94 14.69
N ASN A 184 7.15 22.92 13.79
CA ASN A 184 7.71 24.23 14.10
C ASN A 184 6.81 24.94 15.09
#